data_409c8ef80a5cb311389e50c3610afc74
#
_entry.id   409c8ef80a5cb311389e50c3610afc74
#
_cell.length_a   1.000
_cell.length_b   1.000
_cell.length_c   1.000
_cell.angle_alpha   90.00
_cell.angle_beta   90.00
_cell.angle_gamma   90.00
#
_symmetry.space_group_name_H-M   'P 1'
#
loop_
_entity.id
_entity.type
_entity.pdbx_description
1 polymer ?
#
loop_
_entity_poly.entity_id
_entity_poly.type
_entity_poly.pdbx_seq_one_letter_code
_entity_poly.pdbx_strand_id
1 'polypeptide(L)'
;SAYAQRLLDVLDTIDWTDSLKETQKNWIGRSEGAEIQFKVKDSDLEFTIFTTRADTMFGVTFMVLAPESELVAQVTTPEQKADVDAYLERTKKRTERERISDRSVSGVFSGSYAVNPFTGEAVPIWISDYVLAGYGTGAIMAVPAHDSRDYAFAKHFGLPIVPLVEGCDVSEESFDAKEGIVCNSPKANTEPYCDLNLNGLTIKEAIATTKKYVKEHNLGRVKVNFRLRDAIFSRQRYWGEPFPVYYKDGMPYMIDESCLPLELPEVAKFLPTETGEPPLGHAAKWAWDTANKCVVDNNKIDNITVFPLELNTMPGFAGSSAYYLRYMDPRNHTALVDKKVDEYWRNVDLYVGGTEHATGHLIYSRFWNKFLHD
;
A
#
# COMPACT_ATOMS: atom_id res chain seq x y z
N SER A 1 -7.14 0.02 2.79
CA SER A 1 -8.28 -0.79 3.25
C SER A 1 -9.43 0.09 3.72
N ALA A 2 -10.63 -0.17 3.24
CA ALA A 2 -11.85 0.58 3.59
C ALA A 2 -12.20 0.48 5.09
N TYR A 3 -11.76 -0.58 5.76
CA TYR A 3 -12.03 -0.81 7.19
C TYR A 3 -10.93 -0.33 8.14
N ALA A 4 -9.83 0.22 7.65
CA ALA A 4 -8.67 0.57 8.47
C ALA A 4 -9.02 1.53 9.61
N GLN A 5 -9.75 2.62 9.33
CA GLN A 5 -10.16 3.57 10.37
C GLN A 5 -11.11 2.90 11.38
N ARG A 6 -12.12 2.16 10.91
CA ARG A 6 -13.07 1.47 11.78
C ARG A 6 -12.41 0.40 12.67
N LEU A 7 -11.32 -0.21 12.20
CA LEU A 7 -10.50 -1.13 13.02
C LEU A 7 -9.78 -0.38 14.16
N LEU A 8 -9.38 0.88 13.96
CA LEU A 8 -8.79 1.70 15.02
C LEU A 8 -9.83 2.21 16.01
N ASP A 9 -10.95 2.76 15.52
CA ASP A 9 -11.96 3.44 16.35
C ASP A 9 -12.54 2.56 17.45
N VAL A 10 -12.69 1.26 17.19
CA VAL A 10 -13.26 0.31 18.16
C VAL A 10 -12.20 -0.46 18.95
N LEU A 11 -10.92 -0.18 18.76
CA LEU A 11 -9.85 -0.93 19.41
C LEU A 11 -9.85 -0.73 20.93
N ASP A 12 -10.19 0.47 21.38
CA ASP A 12 -10.22 0.80 22.81
C ASP A 12 -11.45 0.23 23.53
N THR A 13 -12.46 -0.27 22.80
CA THR A 13 -13.63 -0.93 23.37
C THR A 13 -13.39 -2.41 23.70
N ILE A 14 -12.24 -2.95 23.30
CA ILE A 14 -11.87 -4.36 23.49
C ILE A 14 -11.01 -4.47 24.75
N ASP A 15 -11.30 -5.46 25.59
CA ASP A 15 -10.51 -5.74 26.81
C ASP A 15 -9.25 -6.54 26.44
N TRP A 16 -8.31 -5.86 25.80
CA TRP A 16 -6.99 -6.38 25.42
C TRP A 16 -5.89 -5.58 26.14
N THR A 17 -4.72 -6.19 26.24
CA THR A 17 -3.54 -5.51 26.78
C THR A 17 -3.15 -4.32 25.88
N ASP A 18 -2.62 -3.26 26.51
CA ASP A 18 -2.15 -2.07 25.78
C ASP A 18 -1.10 -2.43 24.72
N SER A 19 -0.21 -3.34 25.03
CA SER A 19 0.82 -3.83 24.08
C SER A 19 0.20 -4.41 22.81
N LEU A 20 -0.88 -5.19 22.93
CA LEU A 20 -1.57 -5.77 21.78
C LEU A 20 -2.26 -4.68 20.96
N LYS A 21 -2.95 -3.75 21.63
CA LYS A 21 -3.61 -2.61 20.98
C LYS A 21 -2.59 -1.75 20.22
N GLU A 22 -1.48 -1.41 20.84
CA GLU A 22 -0.41 -0.63 20.19
C GLU A 22 0.21 -1.37 19.00
N THR A 23 0.40 -2.67 19.10
CA THR A 23 0.89 -3.49 17.99
C THR A 23 -0.07 -3.41 16.79
N GLN A 24 -1.37 -3.48 16.99
CA GLN A 24 -2.36 -3.33 15.93
C GLN A 24 -2.43 -1.90 15.38
N LYS A 25 -2.40 -0.88 16.26
CA LYS A 25 -2.37 0.55 15.84
C LYS A 25 -1.17 0.81 14.93
N ASN A 26 0.00 0.33 15.34
CA ASN A 26 1.24 0.47 14.56
C ASN A 26 1.18 -0.28 13.22
N TRP A 27 0.57 -1.45 13.18
CA TRP A 27 0.41 -2.24 11.95
C TRP A 27 -0.56 -1.59 10.98
N ILE A 28 -1.70 -1.12 11.46
CA ILE A 28 -2.66 -0.37 10.66
C ILE A 28 -2.04 0.95 10.18
N GLY A 29 -1.26 1.59 11.04
CA GLY A 29 -0.36 2.69 10.68
C GLY A 29 -1.08 3.87 10.06
N ARG A 30 -2.04 4.44 10.80
CA ARG A 30 -2.71 5.69 10.40
C ARG A 30 -1.70 6.84 10.38
N SER A 31 -1.62 7.51 9.26
CA SER A 31 -0.86 8.74 9.11
C SER A 31 -1.73 9.83 8.49
N GLU A 32 -1.59 11.05 8.98
CA GLU A 32 -2.27 12.22 8.42
C GLU A 32 -1.23 13.17 7.86
N GLY A 33 -1.38 13.50 6.60
CA GLY A 33 -0.46 14.36 5.88
C GLY A 33 -1.17 15.26 4.88
N ALA A 34 -0.39 15.86 4.00
CA ALA A 34 -0.88 16.64 2.88
C ALA A 34 -0.50 15.97 1.55
N GLU A 35 -1.45 15.89 0.64
CA GLU A 35 -1.18 15.73 -0.78
C GLU A 35 -0.94 17.12 -1.37
N ILE A 36 0.18 17.32 -2.04
CA ILE A 36 0.59 18.61 -2.60
C ILE A 36 0.93 18.42 -4.07
N GLN A 37 0.43 19.31 -4.91
CA GLN A 37 0.66 19.29 -6.35
C GLN A 37 1.95 20.03 -6.72
N PHE A 38 2.72 19.40 -7.58
CA PHE A 38 3.92 19.98 -8.20
C PHE A 38 3.73 20.04 -9.71
N LYS A 39 4.12 21.16 -10.32
CA LYS A 39 4.16 21.30 -11.77
C LYS A 39 5.52 20.93 -12.31
N VAL A 40 5.56 20.24 -13.43
CA VAL A 40 6.80 20.03 -14.17
C VAL A 40 7.12 21.34 -14.90
N LYS A 41 8.36 21.82 -14.74
CA LYS A 41 8.80 23.06 -15.35
C LYS A 41 8.69 22.98 -16.90
N ASP A 42 8.23 24.04 -17.50
CA ASP A 42 8.06 24.18 -18.96
C ASP A 42 7.13 23.11 -19.58
N SER A 43 6.14 22.62 -18.80
CA SER A 43 5.16 21.62 -19.20
C SER A 43 3.81 21.85 -18.51
N ASP A 44 2.74 21.31 -19.10
CA ASP A 44 1.42 21.25 -18.46
C ASP A 44 1.25 20.04 -17.52
N LEU A 45 2.30 19.23 -17.39
CA LEU A 45 2.28 18.04 -16.53
C LEU A 45 2.34 18.43 -15.05
N GLU A 46 1.43 17.85 -14.29
CA GLU A 46 1.38 17.97 -12.82
C GLU A 46 1.41 16.60 -12.19
N PHE A 47 1.97 16.50 -11.00
CA PHE A 47 1.90 15.29 -10.19
C PHE A 47 1.75 15.63 -8.71
N THR A 48 1.23 14.70 -7.95
CA THR A 48 0.93 14.87 -6.52
C THR A 48 1.88 14.03 -5.68
N ILE A 49 2.41 14.63 -4.61
CA ILE A 49 3.14 13.91 -3.56
C ILE A 49 2.30 13.82 -2.29
N PHE A 50 2.60 12.87 -1.42
CA PHE A 50 2.07 12.80 -0.07
C PHE A 50 3.20 12.95 0.95
N THR A 51 3.01 13.87 1.91
CA THR A 51 3.96 14.05 3.01
C THR A 51 3.25 14.19 4.35
N THR A 52 3.83 13.61 5.41
CA THR A 52 3.45 13.86 6.81
C THR A 52 4.21 15.05 7.39
N ARG A 53 5.28 15.49 6.71
CA ARG A 53 6.17 16.59 7.09
C ARG A 53 5.96 17.79 6.16
N ALA A 54 4.72 18.29 6.10
CA ALA A 54 4.40 19.47 5.28
C ALA A 54 5.16 20.75 5.69
N ASP A 55 5.66 20.80 6.94
CA ASP A 55 6.54 21.85 7.44
C ASP A 55 7.87 21.97 6.69
N THR A 56 8.31 20.92 6.00
CA THR A 56 9.62 20.89 5.35
C THR A 56 9.61 21.31 3.87
N MET A 57 8.51 21.82 3.37
CA MET A 57 8.36 22.22 1.96
C MET A 57 9.42 23.21 1.46
N PHE A 58 9.90 24.09 2.34
CA PHE A 58 10.95 25.08 1.99
C PHE A 58 12.35 24.47 1.85
N GLY A 59 12.54 23.23 2.27
CA GLY A 59 13.82 22.50 2.17
C GLY A 59 13.82 21.40 1.11
N VAL A 60 12.81 21.34 0.27
CA VAL A 60 12.76 20.41 -0.86
C VAL A 60 13.82 20.77 -1.89
N THR A 61 14.77 19.88 -2.14
CA THR A 61 15.89 20.15 -3.07
C THR A 61 15.89 19.23 -4.30
N PHE A 62 15.09 18.16 -4.28
CA PHE A 62 14.81 17.33 -5.45
C PHE A 62 13.52 16.55 -5.27
N MET A 63 13.02 15.98 -6.36
CA MET A 63 11.88 15.07 -6.38
C MET A 63 12.35 13.69 -6.80
N VAL A 64 11.65 12.64 -6.33
CA VAL A 64 11.97 11.26 -6.72
C VAL A 64 10.70 10.52 -7.12
N LEU A 65 10.78 9.85 -8.27
CA LEU A 65 9.73 8.97 -8.77
C LEU A 65 10.14 7.50 -8.58
N ALA A 66 9.17 6.67 -8.26
CA ALA A 66 9.34 5.23 -8.32
C ALA A 66 9.59 4.77 -9.77
N PRO A 67 10.47 3.78 -10.00
CA PRO A 67 10.76 3.29 -11.36
C PRO A 67 9.53 2.78 -12.12
N GLU A 68 8.52 2.29 -11.40
CA GLU A 68 7.26 1.77 -11.96
C GLU A 68 6.21 2.86 -12.22
N SER A 69 6.50 4.12 -11.89
CA SER A 69 5.55 5.22 -12.09
C SER A 69 5.36 5.53 -13.58
N GLU A 70 4.11 5.68 -13.99
CA GLU A 70 3.76 6.10 -15.36
C GLU A 70 4.30 7.51 -15.71
N LEU A 71 4.61 8.30 -14.70
CA LEU A 71 5.20 9.62 -14.86
C LEU A 71 6.62 9.56 -15.43
N VAL A 72 7.35 8.47 -15.20
CA VAL A 72 8.75 8.32 -15.64
C VAL A 72 8.89 8.55 -17.14
N ALA A 73 8.02 7.94 -17.94
CA ALA A 73 8.05 8.12 -19.40
C ALA A 73 7.73 9.55 -19.83
N GLN A 74 6.92 10.27 -19.03
CA GLN A 74 6.46 11.63 -19.34
C GLN A 74 7.49 12.71 -18.97
N VAL A 75 8.30 12.46 -17.92
CA VAL A 75 9.33 13.41 -17.46
C VAL A 75 10.73 13.12 -18.00
N THR A 76 10.93 11.98 -18.64
CA THR A 76 12.25 11.62 -19.21
C THR A 76 12.50 12.38 -20.50
N THR A 77 13.56 13.20 -20.48
CA THR A 77 13.96 13.93 -21.70
C THR A 77 14.66 13.01 -22.69
N PRO A 78 14.68 13.36 -24.00
CA PRO A 78 15.36 12.55 -25.01
C PRO A 78 16.84 12.28 -24.68
N GLU A 79 17.54 13.23 -24.09
CA GLU A 79 18.96 13.15 -23.72
C GLU A 79 19.20 12.14 -22.60
N GLN A 80 18.22 11.97 -21.67
CA GLN A 80 18.32 11.08 -20.52
C GLN A 80 17.71 9.70 -20.77
N LYS A 81 17.04 9.54 -21.92
CA LYS A 81 16.26 8.31 -22.19
C LYS A 81 17.08 7.02 -22.09
N ALA A 82 18.29 7.03 -22.63
CA ALA A 82 19.15 5.82 -22.63
C ALA A 82 19.53 5.41 -21.19
N ASP A 83 19.91 6.36 -20.36
CA ASP A 83 20.31 6.13 -18.96
C ASP A 83 19.11 5.71 -18.11
N VAL A 84 17.94 6.33 -18.33
CA VAL A 84 16.69 5.97 -17.66
C VAL A 84 16.26 4.56 -18.04
N ASP A 85 16.23 4.20 -19.32
CA ASP A 85 15.86 2.87 -19.77
C ASP A 85 16.80 1.79 -19.18
N ALA A 86 18.11 2.05 -19.15
CA ALA A 86 19.07 1.13 -18.52
C ALA A 86 18.84 0.98 -17.01
N TYR A 87 18.49 2.07 -16.33
CA TYR A 87 18.16 2.03 -14.91
C TYR A 87 16.89 1.21 -14.65
N LEU A 88 15.83 1.42 -15.43
CA LEU A 88 14.57 0.69 -15.32
C LEU A 88 14.75 -0.81 -15.53
N GLU A 89 15.53 -1.22 -16.54
CA GLU A 89 15.81 -2.64 -16.82
C GLU A 89 16.58 -3.32 -15.67
N ARG A 90 17.45 -2.57 -14.97
CA ARG A 90 18.15 -3.06 -13.79
C ARG A 90 17.22 -3.23 -12.61
N THR A 91 16.33 -2.26 -12.37
CA THR A 91 15.44 -2.25 -11.20
C THR A 91 14.28 -3.23 -11.32
N LYS A 92 13.79 -3.54 -12.53
CA LYS A 92 12.76 -4.58 -12.79
C LYS A 92 13.12 -5.95 -12.22
N LYS A 93 14.40 -6.26 -12.10
CA LYS A 93 14.89 -7.55 -11.59
C LYS A 93 14.88 -7.65 -10.08
N ARG A 94 14.59 -6.55 -9.38
CA ARG A 94 14.61 -6.46 -7.91
C ARG A 94 13.20 -6.53 -7.36
N THR A 95 13.00 -7.38 -6.36
CA THR A 95 11.74 -7.43 -5.60
C THR A 95 11.61 -6.22 -4.66
N GLU A 96 10.38 -5.85 -4.31
CA GLU A 96 10.11 -4.79 -3.33
C GLU A 96 10.82 -5.07 -1.99
N ARG A 97 10.87 -6.34 -1.56
CA ARG A 97 11.54 -6.75 -0.32
C ARG A 97 13.05 -6.50 -0.37
N GLU A 98 13.70 -6.80 -1.47
CA GLU A 98 15.12 -6.53 -1.67
C GLU A 98 15.40 -5.03 -1.67
N ARG A 99 14.56 -4.22 -2.30
CA ARG A 99 14.67 -2.76 -2.32
C ARG A 99 14.52 -2.12 -0.94
N ILE A 100 13.63 -2.65 -0.09
CA ILE A 100 13.45 -2.17 1.29
C ILE A 100 14.66 -2.52 2.16
N SER A 101 15.25 -3.69 1.97
CA SER A 101 16.38 -4.19 2.78
C SER A 101 17.73 -3.62 2.36
N ASP A 102 17.89 -3.26 1.09
CA ASP A 102 19.12 -2.69 0.55
C ASP A 102 19.22 -1.18 0.87
N ARG A 103 20.32 -0.79 1.43
CA ARG A 103 20.63 0.62 1.75
C ARG A 103 21.58 1.27 0.74
N SER A 104 21.92 0.57 -0.33
CA SER A 104 22.71 1.16 -1.41
C SER A 104 21.96 2.30 -2.09
N VAL A 105 22.68 3.38 -2.39
CA VAL A 105 22.10 4.53 -3.06
C VAL A 105 22.21 4.32 -4.56
N SER A 106 21.09 4.40 -5.27
CA SER A 106 21.05 4.35 -6.72
C SER A 106 19.95 5.28 -7.27
N GLY A 107 20.15 5.81 -8.45
CA GLY A 107 19.16 6.67 -9.09
C GLY A 107 19.66 7.16 -10.44
N VAL A 108 18.75 7.76 -11.20
CA VAL A 108 19.04 8.40 -12.49
C VAL A 108 18.27 9.70 -12.61
N PHE A 109 18.88 10.72 -13.17
CA PHE A 109 18.21 12.00 -13.44
C PHE A 109 17.31 11.87 -14.67
N SER A 110 16.09 12.39 -14.58
CA SER A 110 15.10 12.32 -15.67
C SER A 110 15.34 13.35 -16.80
N GLY A 111 16.13 14.39 -16.53
CA GLY A 111 16.30 15.55 -17.40
C GLY A 111 15.31 16.69 -17.10
N SER A 112 14.24 16.42 -16.34
CA SER A 112 13.19 17.40 -16.04
C SER A 112 13.29 17.94 -14.62
N TYR A 113 12.59 19.05 -14.40
CA TYR A 113 12.52 19.73 -13.10
C TYR A 113 11.07 19.92 -12.69
N ALA A 114 10.80 19.93 -11.39
CA ALA A 114 9.52 20.32 -10.82
C ALA A 114 9.63 21.69 -10.15
N VAL A 115 8.57 22.47 -10.18
CA VAL A 115 8.51 23.77 -9.50
C VAL A 115 7.94 23.57 -8.11
N ASN A 116 8.70 23.95 -7.09
CA ASN A 116 8.24 23.95 -5.71
C ASN A 116 7.16 25.03 -5.51
N PRO A 117 5.92 24.69 -5.13
CA PRO A 117 4.84 25.68 -5.01
C PRO A 117 5.01 26.66 -3.85
N PHE A 118 6.00 26.48 -2.97
CA PHE A 118 6.27 27.39 -1.83
C PHE A 118 7.46 28.31 -2.05
N THR A 119 8.42 27.90 -2.88
CA THR A 119 9.63 28.69 -3.13
C THR A 119 9.73 29.19 -4.56
N GLY A 120 8.94 28.63 -5.49
CA GLY A 120 9.06 28.90 -6.92
C GLY A 120 10.32 28.32 -7.57
N GLU A 121 11.18 27.67 -6.80
CA GLU A 121 12.42 27.07 -7.29
C GLU A 121 12.16 25.81 -8.11
N ALA A 122 12.92 25.64 -9.18
CA ALA A 122 12.93 24.44 -9.97
C ALA A 122 13.89 23.42 -9.36
N VAL A 123 13.37 22.26 -8.96
CA VAL A 123 14.12 21.16 -8.35
C VAL A 123 14.17 19.96 -9.30
N PRO A 124 15.32 19.26 -9.43
CA PRO A 124 15.45 18.14 -10.38
C PRO A 124 14.58 16.96 -10.00
N ILE A 125 14.04 16.28 -11.01
CA ILE A 125 13.26 15.06 -10.86
C ILE A 125 14.18 13.86 -11.12
N TRP A 126 14.35 13.03 -10.11
CA TRP A 126 15.12 11.79 -10.15
C TRP A 126 14.21 10.58 -10.17
N ILE A 127 14.73 9.45 -10.63
CA ILE A 127 14.08 8.14 -10.58
C ILE A 127 14.95 7.26 -9.70
N SER A 128 14.36 6.66 -8.65
CA SER A 128 15.12 5.81 -7.75
C SER A 128 14.27 4.72 -7.14
N ASP A 129 14.89 3.55 -6.96
CA ASP A 129 14.26 2.35 -6.45
C ASP A 129 14.03 2.35 -4.93
N TYR A 130 14.50 3.38 -4.19
CA TYR A 130 14.11 3.54 -2.78
C TYR A 130 12.67 4.06 -2.61
N VAL A 131 12.06 4.61 -3.66
CA VAL A 131 10.65 5.00 -3.70
C VAL A 131 9.80 3.85 -4.26
N LEU A 132 8.72 3.50 -3.57
CA LEU A 132 7.83 2.41 -3.94
C LEU A 132 6.53 2.94 -4.54
N ALA A 133 6.13 2.44 -5.71
CA ALA A 133 4.89 2.86 -6.37
C ALA A 133 3.62 2.50 -5.57
N GLY A 134 3.67 1.42 -4.79
CA GLY A 134 2.55 0.97 -3.94
C GLY A 134 2.36 1.78 -2.65
N TYR A 135 3.21 2.77 -2.37
CA TYR A 135 3.11 3.64 -1.20
C TYR A 135 2.91 5.10 -1.62
N GLY A 136 1.81 5.70 -1.15
CA GLY A 136 1.47 7.08 -1.50
C GLY A 136 1.07 7.25 -2.96
N THR A 137 1.75 8.15 -3.65
CA THR A 137 1.51 8.50 -5.06
C THR A 137 2.57 7.93 -6.03
N GLY A 138 3.57 7.22 -5.50
CA GLY A 138 4.74 6.79 -6.27
C GLY A 138 5.71 7.93 -6.60
N ALA A 139 5.49 9.10 -6.03
CA ALA A 139 6.34 10.27 -6.12
C ALA A 139 6.56 10.86 -4.71
N ILE A 140 7.77 11.28 -4.41
CA ILE A 140 8.10 11.95 -3.16
C ILE A 140 8.83 13.27 -3.41
N MET A 141 8.64 14.20 -2.50
CA MET A 141 9.54 15.34 -2.31
C MET A 141 10.71 14.90 -1.41
N ALA A 142 11.91 15.29 -1.72
CA ALA A 142 13.10 14.96 -0.94
C ALA A 142 13.60 16.14 -0.13
N VAL A 143 13.77 15.90 1.15
CA VAL A 143 14.28 16.91 2.13
C VAL A 143 15.49 16.35 2.85
N PRO A 144 16.67 16.43 2.24
CA PRO A 144 17.88 15.77 2.74
C PRO A 144 18.27 16.17 4.18
N ALA A 145 17.98 17.39 4.60
CA ALA A 145 18.30 17.83 5.95
C ALA A 145 17.52 17.07 7.04
N HIS A 146 16.36 16.46 6.72
CA HIS A 146 15.41 15.92 7.69
C HIS A 146 14.89 14.51 7.35
N ASP A 147 15.55 13.82 6.42
CA ASP A 147 15.32 12.42 6.08
C ASP A 147 16.64 11.73 5.72
N SER A 148 16.95 10.64 6.39
CA SER A 148 18.24 9.94 6.25
C SER A 148 18.46 9.30 4.87
N ARG A 149 17.38 8.87 4.18
CA ARG A 149 17.49 8.31 2.82
C ARG A 149 17.74 9.43 1.81
N ASP A 150 17.00 10.51 1.92
CA ASP A 150 17.18 11.70 1.08
C ASP A 150 18.59 12.31 1.30
N TYR A 151 19.08 12.29 2.56
CA TYR A 151 20.43 12.74 2.89
C TYR A 151 21.51 11.92 2.19
N ALA A 152 21.41 10.59 2.29
CA ALA A 152 22.36 9.69 1.64
C ALA A 152 22.34 9.88 0.11
N PHE A 153 21.15 10.05 -0.46
CA PHE A 153 20.98 10.33 -1.89
C PHE A 153 21.62 11.67 -2.29
N ALA A 154 21.32 12.73 -1.53
CA ALA A 154 21.87 14.06 -1.81
C ALA A 154 23.39 14.10 -1.71
N LYS A 155 23.98 13.46 -0.70
CA LYS A 155 25.45 13.35 -0.55
C LYS A 155 26.07 12.57 -1.73
N HIS A 156 25.44 11.48 -2.16
CA HIS A 156 25.93 10.66 -3.27
C HIS A 156 25.93 11.41 -4.62
N PHE A 157 24.88 12.17 -4.89
CA PHE A 157 24.73 12.89 -6.16
C PHE A 157 25.10 14.38 -6.10
N GLY A 158 25.61 14.85 -4.96
CA GLY A 158 26.05 16.24 -4.80
C GLY A 158 24.89 17.25 -4.83
N LEU A 159 23.72 16.88 -4.33
CA LEU A 159 22.54 17.73 -4.30
C LEU A 159 22.53 18.63 -3.05
N PRO A 160 21.87 19.80 -3.09
CA PRO A 160 21.79 20.72 -1.96
C PRO A 160 21.11 20.11 -0.73
N ILE A 161 21.56 20.50 0.46
CA ILE A 161 20.97 20.14 1.76
C ILE A 161 20.66 21.44 2.50
N VAL A 162 19.37 21.69 2.76
CA VAL A 162 18.89 22.93 3.40
C VAL A 162 18.29 22.62 4.76
N PRO A 163 18.96 23.00 5.87
CA PRO A 163 18.45 22.80 7.21
C PRO A 163 17.25 23.71 7.49
N LEU A 164 16.20 23.15 8.12
CA LEU A 164 14.95 23.85 8.43
C LEU A 164 14.63 23.88 9.94
N VAL A 165 15.53 23.40 10.79
CA VAL A 165 15.37 23.42 12.23
C VAL A 165 16.54 24.19 12.84
N GLU A 166 16.26 25.09 13.79
CA GLU A 166 17.27 25.89 14.46
C GLU A 166 18.31 25.03 15.18
N GLY A 167 19.58 25.37 14.99
CA GLY A 167 20.69 24.72 15.67
C GLY A 167 20.98 23.29 15.24
N CYS A 168 20.30 22.75 14.20
CA CYS A 168 20.65 21.44 13.68
C CYS A 168 21.96 21.48 12.87
N ASP A 169 22.82 20.49 13.09
CA ASP A 169 24.01 20.24 12.28
C ASP A 169 23.71 19.11 11.29
N VAL A 170 23.79 19.40 10.01
CA VAL A 170 23.55 18.45 8.90
C VAL A 170 24.81 18.19 8.08
N SER A 171 26.00 18.44 8.64
CA SER A 171 27.28 18.23 7.96
C SER A 171 27.59 16.76 7.72
N GLU A 172 27.31 15.89 8.69
CA GLU A 172 27.63 14.47 8.67
C GLU A 172 26.42 13.56 8.52
N GLU A 173 25.26 13.96 9.05
CA GLU A 173 24.03 13.18 9.00
C GLU A 173 22.79 14.08 8.92
N SER A 174 21.63 13.50 8.59
CA SER A 174 20.34 14.20 8.62
C SER A 174 19.85 14.42 10.05
N PHE A 175 19.07 15.48 10.26
CA PHE A 175 18.40 15.76 11.52
C PHE A 175 16.93 15.31 11.44
N ASP A 176 16.67 14.04 11.78
CA ASP A 176 15.36 13.39 11.63
C ASP A 176 14.42 13.63 12.83
N ALA A 177 14.81 14.47 13.81
CA ALA A 177 13.99 14.75 14.98
C ALA A 177 12.64 15.39 14.61
N LYS A 178 11.63 15.06 15.40
CA LYS A 178 10.25 15.55 15.21
C LYS A 178 9.92 16.74 16.11
N GLU A 179 10.88 17.23 16.85
CA GLU A 179 10.79 18.38 17.76
C GLU A 179 11.87 19.41 17.41
N GLY A 180 11.54 20.67 17.57
CA GLY A 180 12.44 21.78 17.27
C GLY A 180 11.68 23.02 16.80
N ILE A 181 12.40 24.08 16.59
CA ILE A 181 11.89 25.37 16.06
C ILE A 181 12.27 25.47 14.58
N VAL A 182 11.28 25.78 13.74
CA VAL A 182 11.46 25.89 12.30
C VAL A 182 12.20 27.18 11.95
N CYS A 183 13.15 27.09 11.03
CA CYS A 183 13.86 28.21 10.42
C CYS A 183 13.96 28.04 8.90
N ASN A 184 14.48 29.05 8.19
CA ASN A 184 14.63 29.05 6.73
C ASN A 184 13.33 28.73 5.95
N SER A 185 12.18 29.07 6.50
CA SER A 185 10.85 28.74 5.96
C SER A 185 9.91 29.97 5.96
N PRO A 186 10.11 31.02 5.10
CA PRO A 186 11.09 31.14 4.03
C PRO A 186 12.52 31.48 4.51
N LYS A 187 13.47 31.35 3.60
CA LYS A 187 14.87 31.67 3.84
C LYS A 187 15.03 33.16 4.13
N ALA A 188 15.85 33.48 5.13
CA ALA A 188 16.12 34.88 5.50
C ALA A 188 16.75 35.67 4.33
N ASN A 189 16.39 36.96 4.21
CA ASN A 189 16.89 37.87 3.20
C ASN A 189 16.59 37.47 1.73
N THR A 190 15.59 36.64 1.50
CA THR A 190 15.05 36.37 0.17
C THR A 190 13.64 36.94 0.07
N GLU A 191 13.25 37.44 -1.13
CA GLU A 191 11.88 37.80 -1.37
C GLU A 191 11.01 36.53 -1.35
N PRO A 192 9.98 36.45 -0.48
CA PRO A 192 9.18 35.25 -0.37
C PRO A 192 8.31 35.06 -1.62
N TYR A 193 8.31 33.84 -2.15
CA TYR A 193 7.46 33.47 -3.28
C TYR A 193 5.98 33.31 -2.89
N CYS A 194 5.73 32.98 -1.63
CA CYS A 194 4.38 32.89 -1.07
C CYS A 194 4.33 33.62 0.29
N ASP A 195 3.14 33.87 0.80
CA ASP A 195 2.91 34.57 2.07
C ASP A 195 2.98 33.67 3.32
N LEU A 196 3.30 32.37 3.14
CA LEU A 196 3.48 31.45 4.26
C LEU A 196 4.83 31.67 4.95
N ASN A 197 4.78 31.91 6.26
CA ASN A 197 5.96 31.99 7.11
C ASN A 197 5.86 31.02 8.28
N LEU A 198 6.81 30.10 8.37
CA LEU A 198 6.86 29.08 9.42
C LEU A 198 8.01 29.34 10.43
N ASN A 199 8.84 30.34 10.20
CA ASN A 199 9.99 30.65 11.06
C ASN A 199 9.53 30.94 12.50
N GLY A 200 10.19 30.33 13.46
CA GLY A 200 9.88 30.47 14.89
C GLY A 200 8.75 29.59 15.41
N LEU A 201 8.05 28.86 14.56
CA LEU A 201 7.05 27.88 14.97
C LEU A 201 7.70 26.58 15.42
N THR A 202 7.06 25.86 16.32
CA THR A 202 7.41 24.46 16.54
C THR A 202 7.08 23.61 15.31
N ILE A 203 7.76 22.49 15.10
CA ILE A 203 7.48 21.58 13.98
C ILE A 203 6.01 21.20 13.94
N LYS A 204 5.38 20.94 15.10
CA LYS A 204 3.95 20.57 15.18
C LYS A 204 3.03 21.71 14.72
N GLU A 205 3.31 22.93 15.12
CA GLU A 205 2.56 24.10 14.67
C GLU A 205 2.77 24.38 13.19
N ALA A 206 4.02 24.25 12.70
CA ALA A 206 4.35 24.42 11.29
C ALA A 206 3.63 23.41 10.40
N ILE A 207 3.57 22.12 10.79
CA ILE A 207 2.80 21.09 10.07
C ILE A 207 1.31 21.50 9.99
N ALA A 208 0.71 21.93 11.11
CA ALA A 208 -0.70 22.32 11.14
C ALA A 208 -0.96 23.57 10.28
N THR A 209 -0.09 24.56 10.36
CA THR A 209 -0.15 25.80 9.58
C THR A 209 -0.02 25.53 8.08
N THR A 210 0.95 24.69 7.68
CA THR A 210 1.13 24.34 6.28
C THR A 210 -0.04 23.54 5.71
N LYS A 211 -0.61 22.58 6.46
CA LYS A 211 -1.81 21.84 6.05
C LYS A 211 -2.99 22.77 5.79
N LYS A 212 -3.19 23.76 6.67
CA LYS A 212 -4.23 24.78 6.51
C LYS A 212 -3.97 25.61 5.25
N TYR A 213 -2.74 26.09 5.06
CA TYR A 213 -2.32 26.87 3.90
C TYR A 213 -2.54 26.12 2.58
N VAL A 214 -2.13 24.85 2.50
CA VAL A 214 -2.32 24.00 1.32
C VAL A 214 -3.79 23.91 0.91
N LYS A 215 -4.69 23.77 1.89
CA LYS A 215 -6.14 23.72 1.65
C LYS A 215 -6.70 25.04 1.20
N GLU A 216 -6.33 26.15 1.85
CA GLU A 216 -6.85 27.49 1.58
C GLU A 216 -6.40 28.04 0.21
N HIS A 217 -5.19 27.67 -0.24
CA HIS A 217 -4.61 28.11 -1.52
C HIS A 217 -4.77 27.10 -2.66
N ASN A 218 -5.57 26.02 -2.47
CA ASN A 218 -5.80 24.99 -3.47
C ASN A 218 -4.51 24.35 -4.03
N LEU A 219 -3.46 24.24 -3.20
CA LEU A 219 -2.19 23.58 -3.56
C LEU A 219 -2.26 22.07 -3.39
N GLY A 220 -3.37 21.57 -2.83
CA GLY A 220 -3.60 20.16 -2.55
C GLY A 220 -4.68 19.93 -1.50
N ARG A 221 -4.56 18.84 -0.76
CA ARG A 221 -5.54 18.48 0.29
C ARG A 221 -4.89 17.75 1.47
N VAL A 222 -5.52 17.86 2.62
CA VAL A 222 -5.18 17.01 3.78
C VAL A 222 -5.76 15.61 3.54
N LYS A 223 -4.96 14.57 3.77
CA LYS A 223 -5.34 13.18 3.56
C LYS A 223 -4.87 12.29 4.69
N VAL A 224 -5.70 11.33 5.04
CA VAL A 224 -5.34 10.24 5.94
C VAL A 224 -4.97 9.03 5.08
N ASN A 225 -3.81 8.47 5.33
CA ASN A 225 -3.32 7.24 4.74
C ASN A 225 -3.14 6.17 5.82
N PHE A 226 -3.19 4.91 5.39
CA PHE A 226 -2.95 3.75 6.24
C PHE A 226 -1.82 2.90 5.64
N ARG A 227 -0.96 2.37 6.50
CA ARG A 227 0.07 1.40 6.09
C ARG A 227 -0.55 0.05 5.77
N LEU A 228 -1.66 -0.28 6.43
CA LEU A 228 -2.41 -1.50 6.18
C LEU A 228 -2.80 -1.59 4.70
N ARG A 229 -2.34 -2.65 4.03
CA ARG A 229 -2.65 -2.94 2.63
C ARG A 229 -3.82 -3.91 2.53
N ASP A 230 -4.50 -3.91 1.39
CA ASP A 230 -5.48 -4.93 1.08
C ASP A 230 -4.77 -6.29 0.93
N ALA A 231 -5.36 -7.32 1.50
CA ALA A 231 -4.84 -8.67 1.36
C ALA A 231 -5.25 -9.27 0.02
N ILE A 232 -4.31 -9.90 -0.67
CA ILE A 232 -4.62 -10.70 -1.86
C ILE A 232 -5.37 -11.95 -1.40
N PHE A 233 -6.61 -12.11 -1.86
CA PHE A 233 -7.50 -13.19 -1.46
C PHE A 233 -7.43 -14.38 -2.41
N SER A 234 -6.24 -14.71 -2.89
CA SER A 234 -5.99 -15.89 -3.73
C SER A 234 -4.57 -16.44 -3.50
N ARG A 235 -4.41 -17.75 -3.72
CA ARG A 235 -3.12 -18.44 -3.61
C ARG A 235 -2.97 -19.46 -4.74
N GLN A 236 -1.77 -19.57 -5.24
CA GLN A 236 -1.33 -20.58 -6.20
C GLN A 236 -0.96 -21.86 -5.44
N ARG A 237 -1.92 -22.42 -4.73
CA ARG A 237 -1.77 -23.63 -3.90
C ARG A 237 -2.93 -24.57 -4.13
N TYR A 238 -2.70 -25.88 -3.93
CA TYR A 238 -3.76 -26.87 -3.97
C TYR A 238 -4.63 -26.80 -2.71
N TRP A 239 -4.02 -26.85 -1.53
CA TRP A 239 -4.73 -26.83 -0.26
C TRP A 239 -5.25 -25.43 0.08
N GLY A 240 -6.56 -25.29 0.00
CA GLY A 240 -7.34 -24.09 0.28
C GLY A 240 -8.74 -24.27 -0.23
N GLU A 241 -9.67 -23.42 0.19
CA GLU A 241 -11.04 -23.41 -0.33
C GLU A 241 -11.01 -23.03 -1.81
N PRO A 242 -11.61 -23.82 -2.72
CA PRO A 242 -11.67 -23.46 -4.13
C PRO A 242 -12.64 -22.30 -4.36
N PHE A 243 -12.33 -21.45 -5.33
CA PHE A 243 -13.25 -20.40 -5.73
C PHE A 243 -14.39 -20.99 -6.59
N PRO A 244 -15.65 -20.76 -6.23
CA PRO A 244 -16.79 -21.23 -7.01
C PRO A 244 -17.02 -20.32 -8.24
N VAL A 245 -15.98 -20.19 -9.08
CA VAL A 245 -15.93 -19.25 -10.20
C VAL A 245 -15.48 -19.96 -11.46
N TYR A 246 -16.19 -19.71 -12.57
CA TYR A 246 -15.76 -20.07 -13.93
C TYR A 246 -15.55 -18.83 -14.78
N TYR A 247 -14.80 -18.96 -15.87
CA TYR A 247 -14.45 -17.84 -16.76
C TYR A 247 -15.13 -18.00 -18.12
N LYS A 248 -15.91 -16.98 -18.51
CA LYS A 248 -16.49 -16.84 -19.84
C LYS A 248 -15.97 -15.53 -20.47
N ASP A 249 -15.34 -15.64 -21.62
CA ASP A 249 -14.73 -14.50 -22.34
C ASP A 249 -13.77 -13.69 -21.46
N GLY A 250 -13.03 -14.37 -20.59
CA GLY A 250 -12.10 -13.75 -19.64
C GLY A 250 -12.78 -13.07 -18.42
N MET A 251 -14.10 -13.08 -18.34
CA MET A 251 -14.84 -12.52 -17.21
C MET A 251 -15.24 -13.62 -16.21
N PRO A 252 -15.12 -13.36 -14.90
CA PRO A 252 -15.50 -14.33 -13.86
C PRO A 252 -17.01 -14.36 -13.64
N TYR A 253 -17.56 -15.55 -13.50
CA TYR A 253 -18.95 -15.83 -13.14
C TYR A 253 -19.02 -16.83 -12.00
N MET A 254 -19.94 -16.60 -11.07
CA MET A 254 -20.20 -17.54 -9.97
C MET A 254 -20.93 -18.78 -10.47
N ILE A 255 -20.59 -19.95 -9.93
CA ILE A 255 -21.44 -21.13 -10.07
C ILE A 255 -22.74 -20.95 -9.27
N ASP A 256 -23.76 -21.74 -9.59
CA ASP A 256 -25.05 -21.70 -8.90
C ASP A 256 -24.85 -22.10 -7.41
N GLU A 257 -25.43 -21.34 -6.49
CA GLU A 257 -25.34 -21.58 -5.06
C GLU A 257 -25.82 -22.98 -4.65
N SER A 258 -26.84 -23.53 -5.35
CA SER A 258 -27.34 -24.88 -5.13
C SER A 258 -26.33 -25.99 -5.44
N CYS A 259 -25.20 -25.65 -6.07
CA CYS A 259 -24.12 -26.56 -6.44
C CYS A 259 -22.94 -26.54 -5.44
N LEU A 260 -23.06 -25.79 -4.36
CA LEU A 260 -22.07 -25.75 -3.31
C LEU A 260 -22.28 -26.91 -2.30
N PRO A 261 -21.21 -27.41 -1.67
CA PRO A 261 -19.82 -26.97 -1.80
C PRO A 261 -19.14 -27.44 -3.07
N LEU A 262 -18.24 -26.61 -3.62
CA LEU A 262 -17.32 -27.00 -4.68
C LEU A 262 -16.13 -27.70 -4.02
N GLU A 263 -15.91 -28.99 -4.33
CA GLU A 263 -14.83 -29.79 -3.77
C GLU A 263 -13.58 -29.73 -4.63
N LEU A 264 -12.39 -29.81 -3.99
CA LEU A 264 -11.13 -29.89 -4.69
C LEU A 264 -11.03 -31.15 -5.56
N PRO A 265 -10.55 -31.03 -6.81
CA PRO A 265 -10.35 -32.19 -7.68
C PRO A 265 -9.13 -33.01 -7.28
N GLU A 266 -9.09 -34.27 -7.67
CA GLU A 266 -7.85 -35.05 -7.59
C GLU A 266 -6.81 -34.51 -8.59
N VAL A 267 -5.56 -34.42 -8.13
CA VAL A 267 -4.42 -34.01 -8.95
C VAL A 267 -3.24 -34.97 -8.77
N ALA A 268 -2.49 -35.19 -9.82
CA ALA A 268 -1.32 -36.05 -9.77
C ALA A 268 -0.10 -35.41 -9.06
N LYS A 269 -0.07 -34.06 -9.02
CA LYS A 269 1.04 -33.29 -8.43
C LYS A 269 0.50 -32.04 -7.75
N PHE A 270 1.09 -31.67 -6.61
CA PHE A 270 0.78 -30.44 -5.86
C PHE A 270 1.73 -29.27 -6.16
N LEU A 271 2.48 -29.37 -7.26
CA LEU A 271 3.39 -28.36 -7.75
C LEU A 271 2.72 -27.54 -8.89
N PRO A 272 3.20 -26.35 -9.20
CA PRO A 272 2.77 -25.63 -10.40
C PRO A 272 2.97 -26.46 -11.66
N THR A 273 2.20 -26.17 -12.69
CA THR A 273 2.39 -26.79 -14.03
C THR A 273 3.69 -26.34 -14.66
N GLU A 274 4.14 -26.99 -15.72
CA GLU A 274 5.34 -26.59 -16.49
C GLU A 274 5.19 -25.22 -17.14
N THR A 275 3.94 -24.78 -17.38
CA THR A 275 3.58 -23.45 -17.90
C THR A 275 3.42 -22.39 -16.81
N GLY A 276 3.60 -22.77 -15.52
CA GLY A 276 3.52 -21.85 -14.38
C GLY A 276 2.11 -21.66 -13.81
N GLU A 277 1.12 -22.44 -14.26
CA GLU A 277 -0.23 -22.40 -13.69
C GLU A 277 -0.26 -23.01 -12.27
N PRO A 278 -1.23 -22.62 -11.43
CA PRO A 278 -1.41 -23.22 -10.11
C PRO A 278 -1.60 -24.73 -10.15
N PRO A 279 -1.40 -25.45 -9.02
CA PRO A 279 -1.53 -26.93 -8.97
C PRO A 279 -2.85 -27.49 -9.50
N LEU A 280 -3.97 -26.75 -9.39
CA LEU A 280 -5.26 -27.16 -9.98
C LEU A 280 -5.21 -27.25 -11.51
N GLY A 281 -4.23 -26.65 -12.18
CA GLY A 281 -3.98 -26.85 -13.60
C GLY A 281 -3.60 -28.28 -14.00
N HIS A 282 -3.18 -29.13 -13.04
CA HIS A 282 -2.98 -30.57 -13.25
C HIS A 282 -4.27 -31.41 -13.22
N ALA A 283 -5.40 -30.84 -12.80
CA ALA A 283 -6.65 -31.58 -12.73
C ALA A 283 -7.18 -31.89 -14.12
N ALA A 284 -7.52 -33.13 -14.37
CA ALA A 284 -8.15 -33.54 -15.61
C ALA A 284 -9.65 -33.15 -15.67
N LYS A 285 -10.30 -33.05 -14.50
CA LYS A 285 -11.70 -32.73 -14.31
C LYS A 285 -11.83 -31.47 -13.49
N TRP A 286 -11.79 -30.29 -14.14
CA TRP A 286 -11.90 -28.97 -13.50
C TRP A 286 -12.48 -27.93 -14.47
N ALA A 287 -13.62 -28.28 -15.11
CA ALA A 287 -14.40 -27.39 -15.97
C ALA A 287 -15.86 -27.39 -15.49
N TRP A 288 -16.55 -26.28 -15.69
CA TRP A 288 -17.92 -26.06 -15.28
C TRP A 288 -18.89 -26.19 -16.46
N ASP A 289 -19.80 -27.15 -16.39
CA ASP A 289 -20.91 -27.30 -17.33
C ASP A 289 -22.12 -26.50 -16.80
N THR A 290 -22.41 -25.40 -17.48
CA THR A 290 -23.52 -24.50 -17.08
C THR A 290 -24.91 -25.08 -17.33
N ALA A 291 -25.06 -26.03 -18.29
CA ALA A 291 -26.33 -26.66 -18.60
C ALA A 291 -26.67 -27.76 -17.59
N ASN A 292 -25.67 -28.58 -17.22
CA ASN A 292 -25.86 -29.69 -16.28
C ASN A 292 -25.50 -29.31 -14.83
N LYS A 293 -24.97 -28.09 -14.60
CA LYS A 293 -24.57 -27.56 -13.28
C LYS A 293 -23.65 -28.51 -12.52
N CYS A 294 -22.61 -28.96 -13.15
CA CYS A 294 -21.63 -29.89 -12.56
C CYS A 294 -20.22 -29.68 -13.10
N VAL A 295 -19.23 -30.18 -12.33
CA VAL A 295 -17.83 -30.22 -12.75
C VAL A 295 -17.63 -31.38 -13.73
N VAL A 296 -17.00 -31.10 -14.87
CA VAL A 296 -16.73 -32.06 -15.95
C VAL A 296 -15.27 -32.05 -16.36
N ASP A 297 -14.90 -33.01 -17.23
CA ASP A 297 -13.54 -33.09 -17.78
C ASP A 297 -13.18 -31.83 -18.60
N ASN A 298 -11.93 -31.41 -18.52
CA ASN A 298 -11.41 -30.22 -19.21
C ASN A 298 -11.47 -30.34 -20.75
N ASN A 299 -11.44 -31.58 -21.27
CA ASN A 299 -11.57 -31.82 -22.71
C ASN A 299 -12.97 -31.45 -23.28
N LYS A 300 -13.95 -31.17 -22.40
CA LYS A 300 -15.30 -30.73 -22.77
C LYS A 300 -15.43 -29.21 -22.87
N ILE A 301 -14.36 -28.45 -22.53
CA ILE A 301 -14.41 -26.98 -22.63
C ILE A 301 -14.64 -26.56 -24.08
N ASP A 302 -15.79 -25.94 -24.32
CA ASP A 302 -16.23 -25.40 -25.61
C ASP A 302 -16.35 -23.86 -25.60
N ASN A 303 -16.22 -23.22 -24.44
CA ASN A 303 -16.44 -21.80 -24.19
C ASN A 303 -17.84 -21.29 -24.64
N ILE A 304 -18.80 -22.18 -24.72
CA ILE A 304 -20.22 -21.90 -25.03
C ILE A 304 -21.12 -22.35 -23.88
N THR A 305 -20.96 -23.59 -23.43
CA THR A 305 -21.71 -24.22 -22.33
C THR A 305 -20.79 -24.75 -21.24
N VAL A 306 -19.57 -25.11 -21.57
CA VAL A 306 -18.56 -25.62 -20.65
C VAL A 306 -17.36 -24.67 -20.60
N PHE A 307 -17.04 -24.21 -19.41
CA PHE A 307 -16.05 -23.16 -19.17
C PHE A 307 -14.97 -23.59 -18.17
N PRO A 308 -13.74 -23.04 -18.22
CA PRO A 308 -12.71 -23.31 -17.24
C PRO A 308 -13.06 -22.74 -15.86
N LEU A 309 -12.82 -23.51 -14.80
CA LEU A 309 -12.89 -23.06 -13.41
C LEU A 309 -11.62 -22.32 -13.00
N GLU A 310 -11.72 -21.48 -11.94
CA GLU A 310 -10.58 -20.80 -11.31
C GLU A 310 -9.55 -21.82 -10.79
N LEU A 311 -8.27 -21.58 -11.07
CA LEU A 311 -7.18 -22.46 -10.67
C LEU A 311 -6.53 -22.10 -9.33
N ASN A 312 -6.76 -20.86 -8.83
CA ASN A 312 -6.32 -20.45 -7.51
C ASN A 312 -7.26 -20.99 -6.43
N THR A 313 -6.74 -21.08 -5.20
CA THR A 313 -7.55 -21.35 -4.01
C THR A 313 -7.55 -20.13 -3.09
N MET A 314 -8.50 -20.07 -2.17
CA MET A 314 -8.54 -19.02 -1.14
C MET A 314 -7.36 -19.19 -0.17
N PRO A 315 -6.84 -18.09 0.42
CA PRO A 315 -5.81 -18.16 1.43
C PRO A 315 -6.32 -18.83 2.71
N GLY A 316 -5.40 -19.38 3.52
CA GLY A 316 -5.77 -20.03 4.79
C GLY A 316 -6.57 -19.15 5.75
N PHE A 317 -6.42 -17.82 5.66
CA PHE A 317 -7.21 -16.89 6.47
C PHE A 317 -8.67 -16.72 6.00
N ALA A 318 -9.08 -17.28 4.86
CA ALA A 318 -10.48 -17.31 4.46
C ALA A 318 -11.34 -18.03 5.49
N GLY A 319 -10.97 -19.24 5.86
CA GLY A 319 -11.64 -20.00 6.92
C GLY A 319 -11.24 -19.56 8.33
N SER A 320 -9.94 -19.37 8.59
CA SER A 320 -9.45 -19.09 9.95
C SER A 320 -9.87 -17.74 10.51
N SER A 321 -10.29 -16.79 9.68
CA SER A 321 -10.74 -15.47 10.15
C SER A 321 -12.11 -15.50 10.83
N ALA A 322 -12.94 -16.52 10.58
CA ALA A 322 -14.29 -16.63 11.10
C ALA A 322 -14.58 -18.00 11.78
N TYR A 323 -13.56 -18.84 11.97
CA TYR A 323 -13.75 -20.21 12.49
C TYR A 323 -14.45 -20.23 13.84
N TYR A 324 -14.20 -19.27 14.71
CA TYR A 324 -14.84 -19.15 16.03
C TYR A 324 -16.35 -19.00 15.95
N LEU A 325 -16.88 -18.34 14.92
CA LEU A 325 -18.32 -18.28 14.66
C LEU A 325 -18.85 -19.67 14.31
N ARG A 326 -18.16 -20.37 13.42
CA ARG A 326 -18.54 -21.74 13.01
C ARG A 326 -18.49 -22.74 14.16
N TYR A 327 -17.56 -22.57 15.09
CA TYR A 327 -17.44 -23.44 16.28
C TYR A 327 -18.64 -23.33 17.22
N MET A 328 -19.34 -22.19 17.23
CA MET A 328 -20.57 -22.05 18.03
C MET A 328 -21.69 -22.96 17.53
N ASP A 329 -21.75 -23.21 16.19
CA ASP A 329 -22.82 -23.98 15.55
C ASP A 329 -22.28 -24.88 14.42
N PRO A 330 -21.45 -25.88 14.74
CA PRO A 330 -20.66 -26.61 13.75
C PRO A 330 -21.46 -27.52 12.83
N ARG A 331 -22.71 -27.83 13.18
CA ARG A 331 -23.61 -28.71 12.43
C ARG A 331 -24.68 -27.98 11.65
N ASN A 332 -24.63 -26.66 11.61
CA ASN A 332 -25.57 -25.86 10.83
C ASN A 332 -25.26 -25.97 9.33
N HIS A 333 -26.23 -26.39 8.56
CA HIS A 333 -26.11 -26.55 7.09
C HIS A 333 -26.71 -25.41 6.31
N THR A 334 -27.32 -24.42 6.99
CA THR A 334 -28.05 -23.30 6.35
C THR A 334 -27.42 -21.94 6.57
N ALA A 335 -26.59 -21.81 7.61
CA ALA A 335 -25.92 -20.56 7.96
C ALA A 335 -24.56 -20.84 8.58
N LEU A 336 -23.69 -19.84 8.60
CA LEU A 336 -22.39 -19.90 9.29
C LEU A 336 -22.57 -20.17 10.79
N VAL A 337 -23.56 -19.51 11.38
CA VAL A 337 -24.02 -19.69 12.76
C VAL A 337 -25.50 -19.27 12.86
N ASP A 338 -26.31 -20.00 13.63
CA ASP A 338 -27.68 -19.55 13.93
C ASP A 338 -27.67 -18.32 14.81
N LYS A 339 -28.58 -17.37 14.53
CA LYS A 339 -28.66 -16.10 15.25
C LYS A 339 -28.85 -16.26 16.76
N LYS A 340 -29.64 -17.23 17.20
CA LYS A 340 -29.87 -17.49 18.64
C LYS A 340 -28.64 -18.09 19.31
N VAL A 341 -27.87 -18.89 18.58
CA VAL A 341 -26.61 -19.47 19.06
C VAL A 341 -25.55 -18.36 19.18
N ASP A 342 -25.46 -17.46 18.19
CA ASP A 342 -24.59 -16.29 18.25
C ASP A 342 -25.01 -15.36 19.40
N GLU A 343 -26.29 -15.08 19.57
CA GLU A 343 -26.80 -14.25 20.68
C GLU A 343 -26.48 -14.84 22.06
N TYR A 344 -26.49 -16.17 22.17
CA TYR A 344 -26.16 -16.86 23.42
C TYR A 344 -24.67 -16.79 23.76
N TRP A 345 -23.78 -17.11 22.81
CA TRP A 345 -22.33 -17.18 23.03
C TRP A 345 -21.64 -15.82 22.88
N ARG A 346 -22.10 -14.98 22.03
CA ARG A 346 -21.69 -13.65 21.58
C ARG A 346 -20.25 -13.22 21.92
N ASN A 347 -19.95 -12.95 23.18
CA ASN A 347 -18.64 -12.45 23.58
C ASN A 347 -17.70 -13.60 23.92
N VAL A 348 -16.47 -13.52 23.39
CA VAL A 348 -15.41 -14.44 23.77
C VAL A 348 -14.85 -14.03 25.13
N ASP A 349 -14.91 -14.93 26.13
CA ASP A 349 -14.42 -14.67 27.50
C ASP A 349 -12.91 -14.75 27.59
N LEU A 350 -12.28 -15.71 26.87
CA LEU A 350 -10.84 -15.91 26.84
C LEU A 350 -10.41 -16.46 25.49
N TYR A 351 -9.41 -15.81 24.88
CA TYR A 351 -8.81 -16.22 23.61
C TYR A 351 -7.31 -16.36 23.76
N VAL A 352 -6.78 -17.58 23.67
CA VAL A 352 -5.37 -17.93 23.91
C VAL A 352 -4.65 -18.20 22.60
N GLY A 353 -3.52 -17.54 22.39
CA GLY A 353 -2.68 -17.71 21.21
C GLY A 353 -1.37 -16.95 21.32
N GLY A 354 -0.49 -17.15 20.35
CA GLY A 354 0.80 -16.45 20.28
C GLY A 354 0.66 -15.00 19.80
N THR A 355 1.61 -14.15 20.18
CA THR A 355 1.65 -12.73 19.83
C THR A 355 1.83 -12.50 18.33
N GLU A 356 2.33 -13.46 17.57
CA GLU A 356 2.45 -13.45 16.11
C GLU A 356 1.10 -13.29 15.40
N HIS A 357 0.01 -13.65 16.07
CA HIS A 357 -1.35 -13.50 15.55
C HIS A 357 -1.94 -12.10 15.72
N ALA A 358 -1.27 -11.21 16.47
CA ALA A 358 -1.74 -9.86 16.74
C ALA A 358 -2.02 -9.05 15.46
N THR A 359 -1.14 -9.16 14.47
CA THR A 359 -1.20 -8.41 13.20
C THR A 359 -1.71 -9.21 12.01
N GLY A 360 -1.87 -10.52 12.18
CA GLY A 360 -2.45 -11.41 11.17
C GLY A 360 -3.88 -11.79 11.52
N HIS A 361 -4.04 -12.98 12.14
CA HIS A 361 -5.33 -13.57 12.46
C HIS A 361 -6.30 -12.62 13.18
N LEU A 362 -5.85 -11.92 14.22
CA LEU A 362 -6.74 -11.05 15.00
C LEU A 362 -7.25 -9.83 14.20
N ILE A 363 -6.44 -9.24 13.33
CA ILE A 363 -6.90 -8.16 12.43
C ILE A 363 -7.90 -8.71 11.42
N TYR A 364 -7.63 -9.87 10.83
CA TYR A 364 -8.55 -10.48 9.86
C TYR A 364 -9.87 -10.90 10.52
N SER A 365 -9.84 -11.46 11.73
CA SER A 365 -11.05 -11.81 12.48
C SER A 365 -11.91 -10.59 12.79
N ARG A 366 -11.27 -9.50 13.23
CA ARG A 366 -11.95 -8.23 13.49
C ARG A 366 -12.52 -7.61 12.21
N PHE A 367 -11.81 -7.71 11.09
CA PHE A 367 -12.30 -7.30 9.79
C PHE A 367 -13.53 -8.11 9.37
N TRP A 368 -13.44 -9.44 9.40
CA TRP A 368 -14.54 -10.33 9.02
C TRP A 368 -15.79 -10.10 9.86
N ASN A 369 -15.63 -9.93 11.17
CA ASN A 369 -16.76 -9.64 12.06
C ASN A 369 -17.49 -8.34 11.68
N LYS A 370 -16.77 -7.32 11.25
CA LYS A 370 -17.35 -6.06 10.76
C LYS A 370 -18.00 -6.22 9.38
N PHE A 371 -17.36 -6.93 8.49
CA PHE A 371 -17.86 -7.18 7.15
C PHE A 371 -19.14 -8.02 7.15
N LEU A 372 -19.21 -9.07 7.98
CA LEU A 372 -20.41 -9.90 8.13
C LEU A 372 -21.55 -9.16 8.82
N HIS A 373 -21.25 -8.16 9.62
CA HIS A 373 -22.27 -7.29 10.24
C HIS A 373 -22.91 -6.36 9.21
N ASP A 374 -22.13 -5.78 8.31
CA ASP A 374 -22.59 -4.83 7.29
C ASP A 374 -23.42 -5.52 6.21
#